data_f2d904774c550ce685f6e0c92569eb0c
#
_entry.id   f2d904774c550ce685f6e0c92569eb0c
#
_cell.length_a   1.000
_cell.length_b   1.000
_cell.length_c   1.000
_cell.angle_alpha   90.00
_cell.angle_beta   90.00
_cell.angle_gamma   90.00
#
_symmetry.space_group_name_H-M   'P 1'
#
loop_
_entity.id
_entity.type
_entity.pdbx_description
1 polymer ?
#
loop_
_entity_poly.entity_id
_entity_poly.type
_entity_poly.pdbx_seq_one_letter_code
_entity_poly.pdbx_strand_id
1 'polypeptide(L)'
;MMKRFYTAIVRRRRLVLAVFALAAVLSMAATSRVQVDYDINDYLPPESPSTTAIEVMNGAFTGGIPNMRVMVRDVTVPQALEYKEKLAAIDGVSSVAWLDDSLDVTVPLQMQDTATVESYYKDDCALFTVTVEDEKRLE
;
A
#
# COMPACT_ATOMS: atom_id res chain seq x y z
N MET A 1 17.67 -10.99 51.14
CA MET A 1 16.83 -11.74 50.19
C MET A 1 17.48 -11.92 48.81
N MET A 2 18.18 -10.94 48.24
CA MET A 2 18.80 -11.02 46.89
C MET A 2 19.82 -12.15 46.69
N LYS A 3 20.72 -12.42 47.65
CA LYS A 3 21.74 -13.49 47.50
C LYS A 3 21.15 -14.89 47.24
N ARG A 4 20.03 -15.22 47.85
CA ARG A 4 19.33 -16.52 47.64
C ARG A 4 18.73 -16.64 46.24
N PHE A 5 18.24 -15.54 45.66
CA PHE A 5 17.70 -15.47 44.32
C PHE A 5 18.78 -15.71 43.25
N TYR A 6 19.91 -15.02 43.36
CA TYR A 6 21.03 -15.21 42.44
C TYR A 6 21.60 -16.63 42.49
N THR A 7 21.75 -17.19 43.71
CA THR A 7 22.24 -18.56 43.87
C THR A 7 21.28 -19.58 43.25
N ALA A 8 19.97 -19.37 43.34
CA ALA A 8 18.97 -20.24 42.73
C ALA A 8 19.03 -20.20 41.18
N ILE A 9 19.23 -19.02 40.59
CA ILE A 9 19.37 -18.83 39.13
C ILE A 9 20.64 -19.58 38.65
N VAL A 10 21.77 -19.35 39.27
CA VAL A 10 23.04 -20.01 38.90
C VAL A 10 22.94 -21.52 39.03
N ARG A 11 22.33 -22.03 40.09
CA ARG A 11 22.14 -23.47 40.34
C ARG A 11 21.23 -24.12 39.30
N ARG A 12 20.25 -23.36 38.75
CA ARG A 12 19.30 -23.85 37.74
C ARG A 12 19.55 -23.24 36.35
N ARG A 13 20.80 -22.89 36.03
CA ARG A 13 21.18 -22.23 34.77
C ARG A 13 20.63 -22.92 33.53
N ARG A 14 20.58 -24.25 33.50
CA ARG A 14 20.03 -25.02 32.35
C ARG A 14 18.53 -24.82 32.20
N LEU A 15 17.79 -24.72 33.30
CA LEU A 15 16.35 -24.47 33.28
C LEU A 15 16.06 -23.03 32.79
N VAL A 16 16.85 -22.06 33.28
CA VAL A 16 16.74 -20.67 32.83
C VAL A 16 16.99 -20.57 31.32
N LEU A 17 18.07 -21.19 30.84
CA LEU A 17 18.38 -21.25 29.40
C LEU A 17 17.26 -21.91 28.60
N ALA A 18 16.70 -23.02 29.09
CA ALA A 18 15.59 -23.71 28.41
C ALA A 18 14.32 -22.83 28.30
N VAL A 19 14.00 -22.08 29.38
CA VAL A 19 12.85 -21.14 29.37
C VAL A 19 13.08 -20.01 28.37
N PHE A 20 14.28 -19.43 28.32
CA PHE A 20 14.59 -18.38 27.33
C PHE A 20 14.59 -18.92 25.88
N ALA A 21 15.14 -20.12 25.67
CA ALA A 21 15.10 -20.76 24.35
C ALA A 21 13.65 -21.03 23.89
N LEU A 22 12.82 -21.54 24.80
CA LEU A 22 11.40 -21.76 24.52
C LEU A 22 10.67 -20.44 24.19
N ALA A 23 10.93 -19.40 24.98
CA ALA A 23 10.35 -18.07 24.74
C ALA A 23 10.78 -17.50 23.37
N ALA A 24 12.05 -17.67 23.00
CA ALA A 24 12.55 -17.23 21.69
C ALA A 24 11.87 -17.97 20.53
N VAL A 25 11.68 -19.28 20.63
CA VAL A 25 10.98 -20.07 19.61
C VAL A 25 9.51 -19.65 19.51
N LEU A 26 8.84 -19.45 20.64
CA LEU A 26 7.46 -18.96 20.65
C LEU A 26 7.33 -17.55 20.05
N SER A 27 8.29 -16.66 20.36
CA SER A 27 8.32 -15.31 19.76
C SER A 27 8.52 -15.36 18.25
N MET A 28 9.41 -16.22 17.76
CA MET A 28 9.64 -16.42 16.33
C MET A 28 8.37 -16.92 15.62
N ALA A 29 7.65 -17.86 16.22
CA ALA A 29 6.38 -18.36 15.69
C ALA A 29 5.26 -17.30 15.77
N ALA A 30 5.28 -16.43 16.78
CA ALA A 30 4.31 -15.35 16.91
C ALA A 30 4.55 -14.21 15.89
N THR A 31 5.80 -13.96 15.50
CA THR A 31 6.16 -12.90 14.52
C THR A 31 5.47 -13.10 13.18
N SER A 32 5.26 -14.34 12.74
CA SER A 32 4.56 -14.64 11.49
C SER A 32 3.06 -14.31 11.50
N ARG A 33 2.49 -14.01 12.67
CA ARG A 33 1.08 -13.63 12.86
C ARG A 33 0.88 -12.14 13.15
N VAL A 34 1.97 -11.38 13.23
CA VAL A 34 1.89 -9.94 13.44
C VAL A 34 1.71 -9.29 12.07
N GLN A 35 0.53 -8.79 11.82
CA GLN A 35 0.24 -7.91 10.70
C GLN A 35 0.67 -6.50 11.08
N VAL A 36 1.48 -5.87 10.24
CA VAL A 36 1.86 -4.47 10.41
C VAL A 36 0.87 -3.64 9.61
N ASP A 37 0.08 -2.87 10.31
CA ASP A 37 -0.83 -1.92 9.70
C ASP A 37 -0.06 -0.65 9.32
N TYR A 38 -0.01 -0.36 8.03
CA TYR A 38 0.64 0.84 7.49
C TYR A 38 -0.37 1.95 7.19
N ASP A 39 -1.68 1.73 7.44
CA ASP A 39 -2.68 2.76 7.21
C ASP A 39 -2.63 3.82 8.31
N ILE A 40 -2.15 5.01 7.93
CA ILE A 40 -2.10 6.17 8.83
C ILE A 40 -3.50 6.62 9.24
N ASN A 41 -4.52 6.33 8.44
CA ASN A 41 -5.89 6.73 8.71
C ASN A 41 -6.50 5.97 9.90
N ASP A 42 -6.05 4.77 10.18
CA ASP A 42 -6.50 3.98 11.33
C ASP A 42 -6.09 4.57 12.69
N TYR A 43 -5.09 5.45 12.70
CA TYR A 43 -4.69 6.21 13.91
C TYR A 43 -5.55 7.45 14.15
N LEU A 44 -6.39 7.84 13.19
CA LEU A 44 -7.30 8.98 13.37
C LEU A 44 -8.51 8.55 14.20
N PRO A 45 -9.01 9.42 15.11
CA PRO A 45 -10.24 9.14 15.82
C PRO A 45 -11.40 8.91 14.83
N PRO A 46 -12.24 7.88 15.05
CA PRO A 46 -13.35 7.57 14.13
C PRO A 46 -14.31 8.74 13.92
N GLU A 47 -14.41 9.65 14.91
CA GLU A 47 -15.26 10.85 14.86
C GLU A 47 -14.57 12.07 14.22
N SER A 48 -13.36 11.91 13.68
CA SER A 48 -12.68 13.05 13.07
C SER A 48 -13.34 13.43 11.73
N PRO A 49 -13.41 14.74 11.40
CA PRO A 49 -13.95 15.17 10.11
C PRO A 49 -13.25 14.52 8.90
N SER A 50 -11.98 14.22 9.03
CA SER A 50 -11.18 13.56 7.99
C SER A 50 -11.64 12.12 7.77
N THR A 51 -11.86 11.34 8.83
CA THR A 51 -12.32 9.95 8.74
C THR A 51 -13.73 9.89 8.11
N THR A 52 -14.65 10.77 8.58
CA THR A 52 -15.98 10.87 8.00
C THR A 52 -15.93 11.26 6.52
N ALA A 53 -15.05 12.18 6.13
CA ALA A 53 -14.90 12.57 4.74
C ALA A 53 -14.40 11.40 3.85
N ILE A 54 -13.44 10.62 4.34
CA ILE A 54 -12.91 9.43 3.65
C ILE A 54 -14.01 8.38 3.48
N GLU A 55 -14.82 8.11 4.52
CA GLU A 55 -15.94 7.17 4.44
C GLU A 55 -16.99 7.60 3.41
N VAL A 56 -17.34 8.89 3.40
CA VAL A 56 -18.29 9.45 2.43
C VAL A 56 -17.74 9.35 1.01
N MET A 57 -16.45 9.66 0.80
CA MET A 57 -15.80 9.53 -0.50
C MET A 57 -15.75 8.08 -0.98
N ASN A 58 -15.37 7.15 -0.13
CA ASN A 58 -15.32 5.72 -0.47
C ASN A 58 -16.72 5.14 -0.75
N GLY A 59 -17.76 5.67 -0.13
CA GLY A 59 -19.15 5.25 -0.37
C GLY A 59 -19.80 5.90 -1.60
N ALA A 60 -19.39 7.12 -1.95
CA ALA A 60 -19.99 7.89 -3.04
C ALA A 60 -19.31 7.66 -4.39
N PHE A 61 -18.04 7.31 -4.41
CA PHE A 61 -17.26 7.12 -5.63
C PHE A 61 -16.83 5.66 -5.80
N THR A 62 -17.20 5.07 -6.93
CA THR A 62 -16.74 3.74 -7.35
C THR A 62 -15.27 3.81 -7.75
N GLY A 63 -14.43 2.92 -7.17
CA GLY A 63 -13.00 2.84 -7.46
C GLY A 63 -12.08 3.33 -6.34
N GLY A 64 -12.65 3.87 -5.25
CA GLY A 64 -11.88 4.34 -4.10
C GLY A 64 -11.07 5.61 -4.34
N ILE A 65 -10.27 5.98 -3.35
CA ILE A 65 -9.37 7.15 -3.43
C ILE A 65 -8.02 6.67 -3.96
N PRO A 66 -7.47 7.29 -5.03
CA PRO A 66 -6.14 6.93 -5.52
C PRO A 66 -5.08 7.08 -4.43
N ASN A 67 -4.35 6.02 -4.16
CA ASN A 67 -3.34 5.97 -3.10
C ASN A 67 -1.92 5.67 -3.60
N MET A 68 -1.75 5.42 -4.91
CA MET A 68 -0.46 5.12 -5.51
C MET A 68 -0.27 5.86 -6.83
N ARG A 69 0.96 6.24 -7.13
CA ARG A 69 1.37 6.73 -8.46
C ARG A 69 2.48 5.86 -9.02
N VAL A 70 2.32 5.43 -10.25
CA VAL A 70 3.29 4.61 -10.98
C VAL A 70 3.81 5.39 -12.18
N MET A 71 5.11 5.59 -12.27
CA MET A 71 5.76 6.22 -13.41
C MET A 71 6.55 5.20 -14.21
N VAL A 72 6.25 5.11 -15.50
CA VAL A 72 6.97 4.27 -16.45
C VAL A 72 7.71 5.18 -17.43
N ARG A 73 8.99 4.91 -17.63
CA ARG A 73 9.89 5.71 -18.49
C ARG A 73 10.12 5.03 -19.82
N ASP A 74 10.52 5.82 -20.80
CA ASP A 74 10.90 5.38 -22.15
C ASP A 74 9.77 4.58 -22.82
N VAL A 75 8.53 5.08 -22.71
CA VAL A 75 7.33 4.45 -23.27
C VAL A 75 6.60 5.36 -24.24
N THR A 76 6.11 4.80 -25.32
CA THR A 76 5.19 5.46 -26.24
C THR A 76 3.75 5.38 -25.72
N VAL A 77 2.84 6.23 -26.24
CA VAL A 77 1.42 6.21 -25.85
C VAL A 77 0.77 4.83 -26.00
N PRO A 78 0.96 4.07 -27.10
CA PRO A 78 0.42 2.71 -27.21
C PRO A 78 0.99 1.75 -26.14
N GLN A 79 2.29 1.84 -25.84
CA GLN A 79 2.90 1.03 -24.78
C GLN A 79 2.38 1.40 -23.41
N ALA A 80 2.11 2.67 -23.16
CA ALA A 80 1.52 3.11 -21.89
C ALA A 80 0.12 2.52 -21.69
N LEU A 81 -0.70 2.41 -22.74
CA LEU A 81 -1.99 1.72 -22.67
C LEU A 81 -1.85 0.24 -22.29
N GLU A 82 -0.86 -0.46 -22.90
CA GLU A 82 -0.57 -1.84 -22.51
C GLU A 82 -0.13 -1.96 -21.03
N TYR A 83 0.65 -0.98 -20.52
CA TYR A 83 1.03 -0.95 -19.13
C TYR A 83 -0.17 -0.69 -18.21
N LYS A 84 -1.11 0.18 -18.63
CA LYS A 84 -2.37 0.41 -17.90
C LYS A 84 -3.15 -0.90 -17.72
N GLU A 85 -3.30 -1.67 -18.82
CA GLU A 85 -3.99 -2.97 -18.76
C GLU A 85 -3.25 -3.98 -17.86
N LYS A 86 -1.92 -4.02 -17.93
CA LYS A 86 -1.12 -4.89 -17.06
C LYS A 86 -1.22 -4.50 -15.58
N LEU A 87 -1.23 -3.22 -15.27
CA LEU A 87 -1.41 -2.72 -13.92
C LEU A 87 -2.82 -3.04 -13.38
N ALA A 88 -3.84 -2.86 -14.21
CA ALA A 88 -5.22 -3.18 -13.85
C ALA A 88 -5.47 -4.69 -13.64
N ALA A 89 -4.63 -5.54 -14.23
CA ALA A 89 -4.71 -6.99 -14.06
C ALA A 89 -4.00 -7.52 -12.79
N ILE A 90 -3.33 -6.65 -12.02
CA ILE A 90 -2.66 -7.03 -10.78
C ILE A 90 -3.71 -7.20 -9.69
N ASP A 91 -3.62 -8.32 -8.97
CA ASP A 91 -4.48 -8.60 -7.82
C ASP A 91 -4.30 -7.53 -6.73
N GLY A 92 -5.41 -7.02 -6.18
CA GLY A 92 -5.41 -5.91 -5.23
C GLY A 92 -5.43 -4.51 -5.87
N VAL A 93 -5.42 -4.37 -7.20
CA VAL A 93 -5.61 -3.09 -7.89
C VAL A 93 -7.08 -2.92 -8.25
N SER A 94 -7.75 -1.91 -7.68
CA SER A 94 -9.15 -1.63 -7.95
C SER A 94 -9.38 -0.71 -9.14
N SER A 95 -8.47 0.23 -9.40
CA SER A 95 -8.54 1.09 -10.58
C SER A 95 -7.18 1.65 -10.99
N VAL A 96 -7.03 1.92 -12.29
CA VAL A 96 -5.86 2.58 -12.87
C VAL A 96 -6.37 3.68 -13.79
N ALA A 97 -6.05 4.92 -13.47
CA ALA A 97 -6.39 6.09 -14.28
C ALA A 97 -5.14 6.64 -15.00
N TRP A 98 -5.32 7.01 -16.27
CA TRP A 98 -4.28 7.61 -17.07
C TRP A 98 -4.89 8.61 -18.08
N LEU A 99 -4.09 9.08 -19.04
CA LEU A 99 -4.44 10.10 -20.03
C LEU A 99 -5.72 9.78 -20.82
N ASP A 100 -5.92 8.51 -21.18
CA ASP A 100 -7.07 8.02 -21.97
C ASP A 100 -8.42 8.15 -21.25
N ASP A 101 -8.42 8.26 -19.93
CA ASP A 101 -9.64 8.53 -19.16
C ASP A 101 -10.05 10.01 -19.20
N SER A 102 -9.11 10.89 -19.56
CA SER A 102 -9.33 12.35 -19.61
C SER A 102 -9.39 12.91 -21.01
N LEU A 103 -8.66 12.32 -21.96
CA LEU A 103 -8.51 12.78 -23.33
C LEU A 103 -8.57 11.60 -24.32
N ASP A 104 -8.98 11.88 -25.55
CA ASP A 104 -8.98 10.89 -26.63
C ASP A 104 -7.55 10.69 -27.18
N VAL A 105 -6.89 9.61 -26.77
CA VAL A 105 -5.51 9.29 -27.17
C VAL A 105 -5.38 8.89 -28.65
N THR A 106 -6.49 8.79 -29.41
CA THR A 106 -6.46 8.57 -30.87
C THR A 106 -6.17 9.87 -31.62
N VAL A 107 -6.41 11.03 -31.00
CA VAL A 107 -6.07 12.35 -31.53
C VAL A 107 -4.60 12.66 -31.18
N PRO A 108 -3.83 13.22 -32.13
CA PRO A 108 -2.44 13.62 -31.86
C PRO A 108 -2.33 14.52 -30.63
N LEU A 109 -1.42 14.20 -29.72
CA LEU A 109 -1.27 14.92 -28.44
C LEU A 109 -0.99 16.41 -28.60
N GLN A 110 -0.38 16.81 -29.74
CA GLN A 110 -0.09 18.22 -30.07
C GLN A 110 -1.37 19.05 -30.33
N MET A 111 -2.49 18.39 -30.58
CA MET A 111 -3.79 19.04 -30.82
C MET A 111 -4.66 19.09 -29.58
N GLN A 112 -4.18 18.55 -28.48
CA GLN A 112 -4.90 18.47 -27.21
C GLN A 112 -4.39 19.50 -26.21
N ASP A 113 -5.08 19.62 -25.07
CA ASP A 113 -4.67 20.51 -23.99
C ASP A 113 -3.32 20.07 -23.41
N THR A 114 -2.30 20.88 -23.65
CA THR A 114 -0.92 20.59 -23.25
C THR A 114 -0.78 20.40 -21.74
N ALA A 115 -1.53 21.16 -20.93
CA ALA A 115 -1.44 21.06 -19.47
C ALA A 115 -1.96 19.71 -18.96
N THR A 116 -3.05 19.24 -19.54
CA THR A 116 -3.60 17.91 -19.22
C THR A 116 -2.66 16.81 -19.71
N VAL A 117 -2.15 16.91 -20.94
CA VAL A 117 -1.21 15.92 -21.47
C VAL A 117 0.03 15.82 -20.59
N GLU A 118 0.69 16.94 -20.25
CA GLU A 118 1.90 16.96 -19.42
C GLU A 118 1.69 16.45 -17.98
N SER A 119 0.43 16.44 -17.51
CA SER A 119 0.11 15.87 -16.18
C SER A 119 0.19 14.35 -16.15
N TYR A 120 0.01 13.67 -17.28
CA TYR A 120 -0.01 12.22 -17.38
C TYR A 120 1.10 11.66 -18.27
N TYR A 121 1.57 12.43 -19.26
CA TYR A 121 2.59 11.99 -20.21
C TYR A 121 3.51 13.15 -20.59
N LYS A 122 4.80 13.02 -20.28
CA LYS A 122 5.84 14.00 -20.55
C LYS A 122 7.20 13.33 -20.71
N ASP A 123 8.01 13.78 -21.67
CA ASP A 123 9.39 13.30 -21.90
C ASP A 123 9.47 11.76 -21.98
N ASP A 124 8.58 11.15 -22.76
CA ASP A 124 8.43 9.70 -22.89
C ASP A 124 8.19 8.95 -21.56
N CYS A 125 7.69 9.66 -20.55
CA CYS A 125 7.30 9.10 -19.27
C CYS A 125 5.78 9.13 -19.12
N ALA A 126 5.19 7.99 -18.79
CA ALA A 126 3.76 7.87 -18.45
C ALA A 126 3.59 7.82 -16.93
N LEU A 127 2.68 8.63 -16.38
CA LEU A 127 2.33 8.68 -14.96
C LEU A 127 0.91 8.17 -14.75
N PHE A 128 0.79 6.99 -14.17
CA PHE A 128 -0.47 6.36 -13.81
C PHE A 128 -0.87 6.71 -12.39
N THR A 129 -2.15 6.91 -12.19
CA THR A 129 -2.76 7.06 -10.86
C THR A 129 -3.51 5.77 -10.55
N VAL A 130 -3.10 5.07 -9.51
CA VAL A 130 -3.56 3.72 -9.19
C VAL A 130 -4.26 3.73 -7.83
N THR A 131 -5.37 3.01 -7.73
CA THR A 131 -6.02 2.71 -6.46
C THR A 131 -5.77 1.26 -6.12
N VAL A 132 -5.12 1.01 -5.01
CA VAL A 132 -4.88 -0.33 -4.46
C VAL A 132 -5.82 -0.53 -3.29
N GLU A 133 -6.46 -1.70 -3.24
CA GLU A 133 -7.32 -2.07 -2.10
C GLU A 133 -6.47 -2.35 -0.87
N ASP A 134 -6.93 -1.86 0.29
CA ASP A 134 -6.33 -2.24 1.56
C ASP A 134 -6.62 -3.71 1.86
N GLU A 135 -5.63 -4.45 2.33
CA GLU A 135 -5.74 -5.89 2.70
C GLU A 135 -6.92 -6.18 3.65
N LYS A 136 -7.42 -5.19 4.37
CA LYS A 136 -8.57 -5.32 5.29
C LYS A 136 -9.92 -5.54 4.61
N ARG A 137 -10.04 -5.35 3.30
CA ARG A 137 -11.29 -5.58 2.56
C ARG A 137 -11.43 -6.99 1.99
N LEU A 138 -10.40 -7.82 2.15
CA LEU A 138 -10.37 -9.19 1.62
C LEU A 138 -10.79 -10.26 2.66
N GLU A 139 -11.23 -9.87 3.86
CA GLU A 139 -11.92 -10.70 4.85
C GLU A 139 -13.41 -10.32 4.87
#